data_f4c4d6c881fc0eb89d4ad50c4f17c0ab
#
_entry.id   f4c4d6c881fc0eb89d4ad50c4f17c0ab
#
_cell.length_a   1.000
_cell.length_b   1.000
_cell.length_c   1.000
_cell.angle_alpha   90.00
_cell.angle_beta   90.00
_cell.angle_gamma   90.00
#
_symmetry.space_group_name_H-M   'P 1'
#
loop_
_entity.id
_entity.type
_entity.pdbx_description
1 polymer ?
#
loop_
_entity_poly.entity_id
_entity_poly.type
_entity_poly.pdbx_seq_one_letter_code
_entity_poly.pdbx_strand_id
1 'polypeptide(L)'
;WCWDLHPFSVTDATKALVMDNIRALLRRDLDCPEVDYVVFVWVLQQEETAAALLDGLDEKARILRITLDASDESLSRRVQKDIAAGLRAPDSLERSLAYQRFYPGQGTLHLSTDGRSPAQLADEIAGLVRNRAES
;
A
#
# COMPACT_ATOMS: atom_id res chain seq x y z
N TRP A 1 -1.78 -12.29 -4.10
CA TRP A 1 -1.41 -13.36 -5.00
C TRP A 1 -0.25 -13.09 -5.96
N CYS A 2 0.19 -11.86 -6.14
CA CYS A 2 1.41 -11.59 -6.91
C CYS A 2 2.66 -12.22 -6.30
N TRP A 3 2.64 -12.56 -5.03
CA TRP A 3 3.74 -13.19 -4.29
C TRP A 3 3.36 -14.48 -3.55
N ASP A 4 2.26 -15.13 -3.92
CA ASP A 4 1.89 -16.43 -3.36
C ASP A 4 2.76 -17.54 -3.97
N LEU A 5 4.03 -17.52 -3.58
CA LEU A 5 5.08 -18.45 -4.03
C LEU A 5 5.43 -19.42 -2.90
N HIS A 6 5.45 -20.71 -3.18
CA HIS A 6 5.78 -21.73 -2.19
C HIS A 6 6.89 -22.67 -2.68
N PRO A 7 8.00 -22.79 -1.92
CA PRO A 7 8.35 -21.98 -0.75
C PRO A 7 8.70 -20.54 -1.14
N PHE A 8 8.28 -19.56 -0.33
CA PHE A 8 8.64 -18.17 -0.57
C PHE A 8 10.02 -17.86 0.04
N SER A 9 10.96 -17.49 -0.80
CA SER A 9 12.29 -17.03 -0.39
C SER A 9 12.52 -15.62 -0.93
N VAL A 10 12.92 -14.69 -0.07
CA VAL A 10 13.20 -13.30 -0.45
C VAL A 10 14.59 -13.21 -1.04
N THR A 11 14.68 -13.17 -2.36
CA THR A 11 15.89 -12.98 -3.15
C THR A 11 15.69 -11.84 -4.13
N ASP A 12 16.74 -11.36 -4.77
CA ASP A 12 16.60 -10.34 -5.81
C ASP A 12 15.77 -10.83 -7.00
N ALA A 13 15.89 -12.12 -7.34
CA ALA A 13 15.09 -12.73 -8.39
C ALA A 13 13.59 -12.78 -8.03
N THR A 14 13.24 -13.17 -6.81
CA THR A 14 11.83 -13.20 -6.37
C THR A 14 11.25 -11.81 -6.19
N LYS A 15 12.05 -10.83 -5.76
CA LYS A 15 11.63 -9.41 -5.73
C LYS A 15 11.32 -8.89 -7.14
N ALA A 16 12.20 -9.14 -8.10
CA ALA A 16 11.98 -8.76 -9.50
C ALA A 16 10.71 -9.42 -10.06
N LEU A 17 10.53 -10.72 -9.84
CA LEU A 17 9.35 -11.46 -10.26
C LEU A 17 8.05 -10.86 -9.69
N VAL A 18 8.03 -10.52 -8.40
CA VAL A 18 6.85 -9.91 -7.76
C VAL A 18 6.56 -8.54 -8.36
N MET A 19 7.59 -7.70 -8.57
CA MET A 19 7.43 -6.39 -9.19
C MET A 19 6.87 -6.49 -10.62
N ASP A 20 7.37 -7.41 -11.41
CA ASP A 20 6.90 -7.66 -12.78
C ASP A 20 5.45 -8.16 -12.79
N ASN A 21 5.08 -9.06 -11.88
CA ASN A 21 3.71 -9.53 -11.73
C ASN A 21 2.74 -8.40 -11.38
N ILE A 22 3.10 -7.54 -10.44
CA ILE A 22 2.27 -6.40 -10.03
C ILE A 22 2.11 -5.43 -11.21
N ARG A 23 3.19 -5.05 -11.86
CA ARG A 23 3.15 -4.14 -13.03
C ARG A 23 2.31 -4.70 -14.17
N ALA A 24 2.46 -5.99 -14.48
CA ALA A 24 1.68 -6.64 -15.53
C ALA A 24 0.18 -6.65 -15.21
N LEU A 25 -0.18 -6.91 -13.95
CA LEU A 25 -1.57 -6.90 -13.50
C LEU A 25 -2.17 -5.49 -13.58
N LEU A 26 -1.49 -4.49 -13.01
CA LEU A 26 -1.95 -3.10 -13.03
C LEU A 26 -2.16 -2.59 -14.47
N ARG A 27 -1.22 -2.89 -15.39
CA ARG A 27 -1.36 -2.51 -16.80
C ARG A 27 -2.58 -3.14 -17.47
N ARG A 28 -2.82 -4.43 -17.22
CA ARG A 28 -3.97 -5.14 -17.80
C ARG A 28 -5.30 -4.60 -17.27
N ASP A 29 -5.35 -4.31 -15.97
CA ASP A 29 -6.54 -3.74 -15.35
C ASP A 29 -6.83 -2.34 -15.90
N LEU A 30 -5.80 -1.50 -16.07
CA LEU A 30 -5.93 -0.15 -16.64
C LEU A 30 -6.22 -0.16 -18.15
N ASP A 31 -5.85 -1.21 -18.88
CA ASP A 31 -6.17 -1.36 -20.31
C ASP A 31 -7.59 -1.92 -20.54
N CYS A 32 -8.28 -2.37 -19.49
CA CYS A 32 -9.63 -2.90 -19.59
C CYS A 32 -10.67 -1.76 -19.58
N PRO A 33 -11.46 -1.58 -20.66
CA PRO A 33 -12.42 -0.46 -20.74
C PRO A 33 -13.60 -0.56 -19.76
N GLU A 34 -13.81 -1.73 -19.16
CA GLU A 34 -14.86 -1.95 -18.15
C GLU A 34 -14.40 -1.67 -16.70
N VAL A 35 -13.15 -1.23 -16.52
CA VAL A 35 -12.58 -0.94 -15.22
C VAL A 35 -12.42 0.57 -15.06
N ASP A 36 -13.28 1.18 -14.23
CA ASP A 36 -13.23 2.61 -13.93
C ASP A 36 -12.14 2.96 -12.92
N TYR A 37 -11.90 2.08 -11.94
CA TYR A 37 -10.95 2.32 -10.84
C TYR A 37 -10.14 1.07 -10.54
N VAL A 38 -8.85 1.26 -10.31
CA VAL A 38 -7.94 0.24 -9.78
C VAL A 38 -7.47 0.68 -8.40
N VAL A 39 -7.70 -0.14 -7.39
CA VAL A 39 -7.21 0.09 -6.03
C VAL A 39 -6.08 -0.89 -5.75
N PHE A 40 -4.89 -0.36 -5.58
CA PHE A 40 -3.70 -1.14 -5.24
C PHE A 40 -3.22 -0.80 -3.84
N VAL A 41 -3.00 -1.81 -3.01
CA VAL A 41 -2.54 -1.66 -1.62
C VAL A 41 -1.32 -2.52 -1.40
N TRP A 42 -0.24 -1.89 -0.95
CA TRP A 42 0.98 -2.59 -0.57
C TRP A 42 1.79 -1.80 0.45
N VAL A 43 2.78 -2.44 1.07
CA VAL A 43 3.76 -1.81 1.97
C VAL A 43 4.89 -1.25 1.11
N LEU A 44 4.81 0.05 0.80
CA LEU A 44 5.76 0.77 -0.06
C LEU A 44 6.56 1.77 0.78
N GLN A 45 7.48 1.29 1.61
CA GLN A 45 8.28 2.14 2.48
C GLN A 45 9.42 2.87 1.73
N GLN A 46 9.79 2.44 0.53
CA GLN A 46 10.85 3.07 -0.27
C GLN A 46 10.26 3.77 -1.50
N GLU A 47 10.59 5.04 -1.67
CA GLU A 47 10.11 5.84 -2.78
C GLU A 47 10.55 5.29 -4.14
N GLU A 48 11.77 4.75 -4.22
CA GLU A 48 12.33 4.15 -5.44
C GLU A 48 11.51 2.93 -5.88
N THR A 49 11.04 2.11 -4.93
CA THR A 49 10.18 0.95 -5.23
C THR A 49 8.82 1.41 -5.75
N ALA A 50 8.24 2.45 -5.13
CA ALA A 50 6.99 3.03 -5.60
C ALA A 50 7.13 3.64 -6.99
N ALA A 51 8.18 4.40 -7.25
CA ALA A 51 8.47 4.99 -8.56
C ALA A 51 8.64 3.92 -9.64
N ALA A 52 9.44 2.88 -9.38
CA ALA A 52 9.64 1.78 -10.32
C ALA A 52 8.34 1.01 -10.62
N LEU A 53 7.45 0.88 -9.63
CA LEU A 53 6.16 0.22 -9.81
C LEU A 53 5.21 1.03 -10.70
N LEU A 54 5.20 2.35 -10.54
CA LEU A 54 4.27 3.27 -11.19
C LEU A 54 4.78 3.78 -12.56
N ASP A 55 6.01 3.48 -12.91
CA ASP A 55 6.64 3.92 -14.15
C ASP A 55 5.79 3.58 -15.39
N GLY A 56 5.41 4.62 -16.14
CA GLY A 56 4.57 4.53 -17.33
C GLY A 56 3.08 4.19 -17.07
N LEU A 57 2.62 4.18 -15.82
CA LEU A 57 1.19 4.02 -15.50
C LEU A 57 0.45 5.38 -15.47
N ASP A 58 1.14 6.46 -15.23
CA ASP A 58 0.62 7.85 -15.25
C ASP A 58 0.16 8.29 -16.64
N GLU A 59 0.70 7.69 -17.70
CA GLU A 59 0.23 7.88 -19.07
C GLU A 59 -1.16 7.24 -19.34
N LYS A 60 -1.54 6.26 -18.50
CA LYS A 60 -2.77 5.47 -18.66
C LYS A 60 -3.88 5.89 -17.71
N ALA A 61 -3.53 6.39 -16.54
CA ALA A 61 -4.50 6.71 -15.49
C ALA A 61 -4.03 7.85 -14.61
N ARG A 62 -4.99 8.54 -13.98
CA ARG A 62 -4.68 9.49 -12.91
C ARG A 62 -4.35 8.74 -11.63
N ILE A 63 -3.13 8.87 -11.16
CA ILE A 63 -2.66 8.17 -9.96
C ILE A 63 -2.86 9.05 -8.73
N LEU A 64 -3.55 8.52 -7.73
CA LEU A 64 -3.64 9.10 -6.39
C LEU A 64 -2.87 8.20 -5.42
N ARG A 65 -1.76 8.73 -4.90
CA ARG A 65 -0.94 8.03 -3.91
C ARG A 65 -1.35 8.48 -2.51
N ILE A 66 -1.72 7.53 -1.66
CA ILE A 66 -2.17 7.79 -0.29
C ILE A 66 -1.34 6.95 0.67
N THR A 67 -0.87 7.57 1.74
CA THR A 67 -0.26 6.88 2.89
C THR A 67 -1.23 6.92 4.07
N LEU A 68 -1.52 5.75 4.62
CA LEU A 68 -2.31 5.62 5.84
C LEU A 68 -1.36 5.63 7.03
N ASP A 69 -1.39 6.72 7.80
CA ASP A 69 -0.55 6.92 8.96
C ASP A 69 -1.23 6.45 10.26
N ALA A 70 -0.43 6.04 11.21
CA ALA A 70 -0.86 5.79 12.58
C ALA A 70 0.17 6.37 13.55
N SER A 71 -0.27 6.84 14.71
CA SER A 71 0.67 7.14 15.79
C SER A 71 1.39 5.87 16.25
N ASP A 72 2.59 6.02 16.83
CA ASP A 72 3.34 4.90 17.41
C ASP A 72 2.52 4.14 18.45
N GLU A 73 1.71 4.85 19.23
CA GLU A 73 0.79 4.26 20.21
C GLU A 73 -0.30 3.41 19.55
N SER A 74 -0.97 3.95 18.55
CA SER A 74 -2.01 3.23 17.82
C SER A 74 -1.48 2.02 17.08
N LEU A 75 -0.32 2.17 16.42
CA LEU A 75 0.36 1.07 15.74
C LEU A 75 0.76 -0.03 16.74
N SER A 76 1.38 0.33 17.85
CA SER A 76 1.81 -0.61 18.89
C SER A 76 0.63 -1.39 19.45
N ARG A 77 -0.47 -0.71 19.79
CA ARG A 77 -1.69 -1.36 20.28
C ARG A 77 -2.27 -2.36 19.29
N ARG A 78 -2.33 -2.00 18.00
CA ARG A 78 -2.85 -2.89 16.93
C ARG A 78 -1.96 -4.11 16.73
N VAL A 79 -0.65 -3.91 16.62
CA VAL A 79 0.31 -5.01 16.41
C VAL A 79 0.35 -5.94 17.64
N GLN A 80 0.35 -5.41 18.86
CA GLN A 80 0.30 -6.22 20.08
C GLN A 80 -0.97 -7.06 20.16
N LYS A 81 -2.12 -6.50 19.77
CA LYS A 81 -3.37 -7.27 19.67
C LYS A 81 -3.25 -8.43 18.70
N ASP A 82 -2.66 -8.21 17.53
CA ASP A 82 -2.45 -9.23 16.52
C ASP A 82 -1.47 -10.32 17.00
N ILE A 83 -0.40 -9.93 17.70
CA ILE A 83 0.57 -10.87 18.31
C ILE A 83 -0.15 -11.72 19.37
N ALA A 84 -0.93 -11.10 20.26
CA ALA A 84 -1.68 -11.83 21.29
C ALA A 84 -2.72 -12.81 20.71
N ALA A 85 -3.26 -12.50 19.53
CA ALA A 85 -4.17 -13.36 18.78
C ALA A 85 -3.44 -14.44 17.93
N GLY A 86 -2.11 -14.49 17.95
CA GLY A 86 -1.31 -15.42 17.14
C GLY A 86 -1.30 -15.12 15.65
N LEU A 87 -1.73 -13.93 15.23
CA LEU A 87 -1.79 -13.51 13.84
C LEU A 87 -0.46 -12.93 13.33
N ARG A 88 0.42 -12.54 14.23
CA ARG A 88 1.74 -11.98 13.93
C ARG A 88 2.83 -12.57 14.82
N ALA A 89 4.05 -12.60 14.27
CA ALA A 89 5.24 -13.01 15.04
C ALA A 89 5.58 -11.97 16.13
N PRO A 90 6.21 -12.39 17.25
CA PRO A 90 6.54 -11.50 18.36
C PRO A 90 7.42 -10.30 18.01
N ASP A 91 8.31 -10.44 17.00
CA ASP A 91 9.21 -9.40 16.52
C ASP A 91 8.53 -8.37 15.56
N SER A 92 7.26 -8.57 15.24
CA SER A 92 6.52 -7.73 14.30
C SER A 92 6.37 -6.28 14.76
N LEU A 93 6.33 -6.03 16.09
CA LEU A 93 6.20 -4.69 16.62
C LEU A 93 7.42 -3.83 16.29
N GLU A 94 8.61 -4.33 16.59
CA GLU A 94 9.86 -3.61 16.34
C GLU A 94 10.02 -3.29 14.85
N ARG A 95 9.76 -4.27 13.98
CA ARG A 95 9.81 -4.07 12.52
C ARG A 95 8.78 -3.05 12.03
N SER A 96 7.56 -3.09 12.56
CA SER A 96 6.50 -2.15 12.17
C SER A 96 6.86 -0.71 12.53
N LEU A 97 7.37 -0.48 13.75
CA LEU A 97 7.82 0.85 14.18
C LEU A 97 9.04 1.34 13.38
N ALA A 98 9.96 0.44 13.04
CA ALA A 98 11.11 0.79 12.21
C ALA A 98 10.68 1.21 10.79
N TYR A 99 9.73 0.53 10.18
CA TYR A 99 9.24 0.84 8.84
C TYR A 99 8.41 2.12 8.79
N GLN A 100 7.66 2.44 9.84
CA GLN A 100 6.86 3.67 9.90
C GLN A 100 7.69 4.94 9.68
N ARG A 101 8.96 4.93 10.03
CA ARG A 101 9.87 6.08 9.89
C ARG A 101 10.16 6.47 8.44
N PHE A 102 9.90 5.58 7.47
CA PHE A 102 10.14 5.86 6.05
C PHE A 102 9.00 6.63 5.38
N TYR A 103 7.78 6.61 5.93
CA TYR A 103 6.60 7.21 5.29
C TYR A 103 6.52 8.73 5.34
N PRO A 104 6.92 9.44 6.41
CA PRO A 104 6.73 10.89 6.50
C PRO A 104 7.42 11.70 5.40
N GLY A 105 8.48 11.17 4.78
CA GLY A 105 9.23 11.83 3.71
C GLY A 105 8.68 11.55 2.30
N GLN A 106 7.67 10.73 2.14
CA GLN A 106 7.12 10.39 0.84
C GLN A 106 6.15 11.46 0.32
N GLY A 107 6.24 11.77 -0.98
CA GLY A 107 5.37 12.74 -1.66
C GLY A 107 3.96 12.21 -1.91
N THR A 108 3.29 11.72 -0.87
CA THR A 108 1.94 11.15 -0.91
C THR A 108 0.96 11.99 -0.10
N LEU A 109 -0.34 11.79 -0.30
CA LEU A 109 -1.36 12.33 0.58
C LEU A 109 -1.43 11.49 1.85
N HIS A 110 -1.18 12.10 3.01
CA HIS A 110 -1.19 11.42 4.31
C HIS A 110 -2.56 11.48 4.97
N LEU A 111 -3.11 10.33 5.36
CA LEU A 111 -4.37 10.21 6.09
C LEU A 111 -4.13 9.50 7.42
N SER A 112 -4.41 10.18 8.53
CA SER A 112 -4.32 9.56 9.85
C SER A 112 -5.41 8.53 10.04
N THR A 113 -5.04 7.36 10.56
CA THR A 113 -5.97 6.28 10.92
C THR A 113 -6.35 6.28 12.39
N ASP A 114 -5.81 7.21 13.19
CA ASP A 114 -6.06 7.27 14.62
C ASP A 114 -7.50 7.68 14.90
N GLY A 115 -8.18 6.91 15.75
CA GLY A 115 -9.58 7.16 16.11
C GLY A 115 -10.59 6.99 14.98
N ARG A 116 -10.19 6.44 13.85
CA ARG A 116 -11.05 6.29 12.66
C ARG A 116 -11.29 4.84 12.31
N SER A 117 -12.50 4.53 11.86
CA SER A 117 -12.83 3.21 11.33
C SER A 117 -12.35 3.05 9.87
N PRO A 118 -12.15 1.81 9.40
CA PRO A 118 -11.86 1.57 7.98
C PRO A 118 -12.92 2.14 7.03
N ALA A 119 -14.21 2.11 7.41
CA ALA A 119 -15.29 2.67 6.61
C ALA A 119 -15.17 4.19 6.45
N GLN A 120 -14.88 4.91 7.53
CA GLN A 120 -14.66 6.36 7.48
C GLN A 120 -13.49 6.74 6.56
N LEU A 121 -12.40 5.97 6.61
CA LEU A 121 -11.26 6.19 5.73
C LEU A 121 -11.60 5.88 4.27
N ALA A 122 -12.33 4.80 4.02
CA ALA A 122 -12.77 4.42 2.68
C ALA A 122 -13.68 5.50 2.05
N ASP A 123 -14.62 6.06 2.83
CA ASP A 123 -15.52 7.13 2.38
C ASP A 123 -14.74 8.41 2.02
N GLU A 124 -13.74 8.77 2.83
CA GLU A 124 -12.87 9.93 2.54
C GLU A 124 -12.05 9.70 1.27
N ILE A 125 -11.42 8.53 1.13
CA ILE A 125 -10.65 8.19 -0.08
C ILE A 125 -11.55 8.21 -1.32
N ALA A 126 -12.75 7.65 -1.24
CA ALA A 126 -13.70 7.68 -2.34
C ALA A 126 -14.11 9.12 -2.72
N GLY A 127 -14.25 10.01 -1.72
CA GLY A 127 -14.49 11.44 -1.95
C GLY A 127 -13.33 12.12 -2.69
N LEU A 128 -12.09 11.84 -2.27
CA LEU A 128 -10.89 12.38 -2.92
C LEU A 128 -10.75 11.92 -4.38
N VAL A 129 -11.07 10.65 -4.65
CA VAL A 129 -11.04 10.09 -6.01
C VAL A 129 -12.08 10.77 -6.91
N ARG A 130 -13.33 10.91 -6.44
CA ARG A 130 -14.40 11.59 -7.19
C ARG A 130 -14.07 13.04 -7.52
N ASN A 131 -13.60 13.81 -6.53
CA ASN A 131 -13.24 15.22 -6.73
C ASN A 131 -12.09 15.40 -7.74
N ARG A 132 -11.18 14.45 -7.83
CA ARG A 132 -10.10 14.46 -8.84
C ARG A 132 -10.56 14.02 -10.22
N ALA A 133 -11.60 13.23 -10.32
CA ALA A 133 -12.16 12.83 -11.62
C ALA A 133 -12.89 13.98 -12.29
N GLU A 134 -13.45 14.91 -11.50
CA GLU A 134 -14.20 16.08 -11.97
C GLU A 134 -13.30 17.31 -12.28
N SER A 135 -12.03 17.26 -11.91
CA SER A 135 -11.04 18.34 -12.13
C SER A 135 -10.16 18.07 -13.35
#